data_e1b59e56432d1d4dd627f2413b240a4b
#
_entry.id   e1b59e56432d1d4dd627f2413b240a4b
#
_cell.length_a   1.000
_cell.length_b   1.000
_cell.length_c   1.000
_cell.angle_alpha   90.00
_cell.angle_beta   90.00
_cell.angle_gamma   90.00
#
_symmetry.space_group_name_H-M   'P 1'
#
loop_
_entity.id
_entity.type
_entity.pdbx_description
1 polymer ?
#
loop_
_entity_poly.entity_id
_entity_poly.type
_entity_poly.pdbx_seq_one_letter_code
_entity_poly.pdbx_strand_id
1 'polypeptide(L)'
;MLSWEFPPRTVGGIAPHLFNLSRELVKLGVEVHIVTCDFPGAPETEVVNGAHVLRVDSYKTPSPDFATWDSLMNVNMQKETAALISSLDCQFDVIHAHDWLVANAAVGLKHVFRIPLVATIHSTEVGRRNGLHTDYERMIHQTENWLAHESWRIVCCSQYMFGQVRWAFGLPEDRMTVIPNGVDVSIYQKEFDRAEFRKRFATPEEKIVLFVGRLVYEKGVQTLISAIPKILSRVNAKFVVVGDGGMRDSLTRQVGNMRLAQKVMFTGFLDEDSLRKLYQIADVCVVPSLYEPFGITALEAMAAKTPLVASNTGGLSEIVEHDNTGTKVFPGNVDSVAWGVTRVLLDPGYANWIKLNAYQKVLQVYDWAKIAKQTKEFYEQVLKVYDAGSWKPT
;
A
#
# COMPACT_ATOMS: atom_id res chain seq x y z
N MET A 1 15.09 2.44 -9.48
CA MET A 1 13.64 2.37 -9.17
C MET A 1 13.03 3.74 -9.41
N LEU A 2 11.88 3.82 -10.09
CA LEU A 2 11.17 5.06 -10.34
C LEU A 2 9.83 5.02 -9.59
N SER A 3 9.54 6.06 -8.81
CA SER A 3 8.30 6.18 -8.05
C SER A 3 7.94 7.66 -7.84
N TRP A 4 6.64 7.97 -7.85
CA TRP A 4 6.17 9.32 -7.55
C TRP A 4 6.16 9.64 -6.06
N GLU A 5 6.27 8.61 -5.20
CA GLU A 5 6.36 8.76 -3.74
C GLU A 5 7.47 7.90 -3.14
N PHE A 6 8.18 8.48 -2.19
CA PHE A 6 9.15 7.85 -1.29
C PHE A 6 9.26 8.72 -0.04
N PRO A 7 9.45 8.15 1.16
CA PRO A 7 9.49 8.97 2.38
C PRO A 7 10.47 10.16 2.28
N PRO A 8 10.09 11.35 2.81
CA PRO A 8 8.91 11.65 3.62
C PRO A 8 7.61 11.87 2.84
N ARG A 9 7.62 11.87 1.49
CA ARG A 9 6.41 11.92 0.67
C ARG A 9 5.71 10.56 0.73
N THR A 10 4.63 10.50 1.51
CA THR A 10 3.80 9.30 1.66
C THR A 10 2.35 9.64 1.35
N VAL A 11 1.82 9.09 0.26
CA VAL A 11 0.41 9.25 -0.16
C VAL A 11 -0.36 7.94 0.02
N GLY A 12 0.31 6.82 -0.20
CA GLY A 12 -0.27 5.49 -0.11
C GLY A 12 0.73 4.42 0.31
N GLY A 13 0.48 3.20 -0.14
CA GLY A 13 1.29 2.03 0.20
C GLY A 13 2.61 1.90 -0.58
N ILE A 14 2.81 2.70 -1.64
CA ILE A 14 4.01 2.61 -2.48
C ILE A 14 5.24 3.12 -1.72
N ALA A 15 5.13 4.26 -1.01
CA ALA A 15 6.25 4.80 -0.25
C ALA A 15 6.82 3.83 0.79
N PRO A 16 6.02 3.25 1.72
CA PRO A 16 6.52 2.24 2.65
C PRO A 16 6.97 0.95 1.95
N HIS A 17 6.36 0.57 0.83
CA HIS A 17 6.82 -0.57 0.03
C HIS A 17 8.26 -0.35 -0.45
N LEU A 18 8.51 0.76 -1.14
CA LEU A 18 9.85 1.09 -1.66
C LEU A 18 10.89 1.24 -0.56
N PHE A 19 10.53 1.91 0.55
CA PHE A 19 11.42 2.10 1.70
C PHE A 19 11.92 0.78 2.27
N ASN A 20 11.02 -0.18 2.46
CA ASN A 20 11.38 -1.47 3.03
C ASN A 20 12.04 -2.40 2.01
N LEU A 21 11.52 -2.45 0.77
CA LEU A 21 12.09 -3.28 -0.29
C LEU A 21 13.53 -2.86 -0.62
N SER A 22 13.78 -1.56 -0.80
CA SER A 22 15.13 -1.05 -1.11
C SER A 22 16.11 -1.36 0.00
N ARG A 23 15.72 -1.18 1.27
CA ARG A 23 16.54 -1.53 2.43
C ARG A 23 16.98 -2.99 2.40
N GLU A 24 16.06 -3.90 2.14
CA GLU A 24 16.37 -5.33 2.14
C GLU A 24 17.13 -5.77 0.88
N LEU A 25 16.89 -5.14 -0.28
CA LEU A 25 17.68 -5.39 -1.49
C LEU A 25 19.15 -4.95 -1.32
N VAL A 26 19.38 -3.81 -0.67
CA VAL A 26 20.75 -3.35 -0.33
C VAL A 26 21.47 -4.38 0.54
N LYS A 27 20.80 -4.96 1.54
CA LYS A 27 21.37 -6.03 2.38
C LYS A 27 21.74 -7.31 1.58
N LEU A 28 21.06 -7.52 0.45
CA LEU A 28 21.35 -8.63 -0.47
C LEU A 28 22.44 -8.29 -1.50
N GLY A 29 23.11 -7.13 -1.37
CA GLY A 29 24.18 -6.69 -2.24
C GLY A 29 23.69 -6.08 -3.57
N VAL A 30 22.43 -5.67 -3.66
CA VAL A 30 21.91 -4.92 -4.81
C VAL A 30 22.16 -3.44 -4.59
N GLU A 31 22.83 -2.79 -5.55
CA GLU A 31 22.94 -1.32 -5.56
C GLU A 31 21.60 -0.73 -6.01
N VAL A 32 20.99 0.09 -5.16
CA VAL A 32 19.65 0.63 -5.40
C VAL A 32 19.70 2.14 -5.52
N HIS A 33 19.25 2.65 -6.67
CA HIS A 33 18.99 4.06 -6.90
C HIS A 33 17.48 4.30 -7.02
N ILE A 34 16.94 5.22 -6.24
CA ILE A 34 15.53 5.61 -6.23
C ILE A 34 15.43 7.02 -6.77
N VAL A 35 14.66 7.20 -7.85
CA VAL A 35 14.30 8.53 -8.33
C VAL A 35 12.83 8.76 -8.02
N THR A 36 12.56 9.85 -7.31
CA THR A 36 11.22 10.17 -6.81
C THR A 36 10.94 11.68 -6.85
N CYS A 37 9.70 12.07 -6.55
CA CYS A 37 9.36 13.48 -6.47
C CYS A 37 10.00 14.15 -5.25
N ASP A 38 10.31 15.44 -5.38
CA ASP A 38 10.74 16.27 -4.27
C ASP A 38 9.64 16.41 -3.19
N PHE A 39 10.08 16.78 -2.00
CA PHE A 39 9.20 17.06 -0.88
C PHE A 39 9.77 18.21 -0.05
N PRO A 40 8.95 19.17 0.40
CA PRO A 40 9.42 20.31 1.19
C PRO A 40 10.22 19.88 2.41
N GLY A 41 11.45 20.38 2.52
CA GLY A 41 12.38 20.08 3.61
C GLY A 41 13.18 18.78 3.46
N ALA A 42 12.91 17.95 2.45
CA ALA A 42 13.76 16.80 2.14
C ALA A 42 14.94 17.23 1.23
N PRO A 43 16.14 16.64 1.41
CA PRO A 43 17.28 16.91 0.52
C PRO A 43 17.03 16.38 -0.89
N GLU A 44 17.64 17.04 -1.89
CA GLU A 44 17.58 16.61 -3.29
C GLU A 44 18.22 15.22 -3.48
N THR A 45 19.36 15.01 -2.83
CA THR A 45 20.06 13.72 -2.83
C THR A 45 20.38 13.28 -1.41
N GLU A 46 20.19 12.01 -1.12
CA GLU A 46 20.56 11.40 0.16
C GLU A 46 20.80 9.90 0.02
N VAL A 47 21.33 9.28 1.05
CA VAL A 47 21.41 7.82 1.17
C VAL A 47 20.51 7.38 2.32
N VAL A 48 19.51 6.56 2.00
CA VAL A 48 18.54 6.04 2.97
C VAL A 48 18.70 4.52 3.06
N ASN A 49 19.11 4.02 4.23
CA ASN A 49 19.38 2.58 4.45
C ASN A 49 20.30 1.94 3.38
N GLY A 50 21.24 2.71 2.83
CA GLY A 50 22.15 2.28 1.78
C GLY A 50 21.62 2.42 0.35
N ALA A 51 20.38 2.79 0.14
CA ALA A 51 19.84 3.15 -1.17
C ALA A 51 20.10 4.63 -1.48
N HIS A 52 20.55 4.92 -2.69
CA HIS A 52 20.75 6.28 -3.19
C HIS A 52 19.42 6.87 -3.64
N VAL A 53 19.03 8.01 -3.09
CA VAL A 53 17.76 8.68 -3.40
C VAL A 53 18.03 10.00 -4.11
N LEU A 54 17.43 10.18 -5.28
CA LEU A 54 17.39 11.44 -6.03
C LEU A 54 15.95 11.93 -6.06
N ARG A 55 15.72 13.15 -5.56
CA ARG A 55 14.40 13.81 -5.62
C ARG A 55 14.38 14.84 -6.73
N VAL A 56 13.45 14.66 -7.66
CA VAL A 56 13.29 15.54 -8.82
C VAL A 56 12.21 16.58 -8.55
N ASP A 57 12.44 17.80 -9.06
CA ASP A 57 11.49 18.91 -8.90
C ASP A 57 10.15 18.58 -9.58
N SER A 58 9.12 18.45 -8.79
CA SER A 58 7.74 18.24 -9.25
C SER A 58 6.77 19.32 -8.76
N TYR A 59 7.15 20.13 -7.77
CA TYR A 59 6.29 21.12 -7.12
C TYR A 59 6.41 22.53 -7.70
N LYS A 60 7.57 22.88 -8.22
CA LYS A 60 7.83 24.23 -8.73
C LYS A 60 7.26 24.48 -10.12
N THR A 61 6.81 23.42 -10.79
CA THR A 61 6.19 23.53 -12.11
C THR A 61 4.70 23.83 -11.98
N PRO A 62 4.21 25.03 -12.30
CA PRO A 62 2.79 25.33 -12.30
C PRO A 62 2.05 24.42 -13.27
N SER A 63 1.01 23.76 -12.82
CA SER A 63 0.15 22.93 -13.67
C SER A 63 -1.33 23.22 -13.44
N PRO A 64 -2.15 23.29 -14.49
CA PRO A 64 -3.57 23.57 -14.38
C PRO A 64 -4.37 22.40 -13.80
N ASP A 65 -3.86 21.18 -13.95
CA ASP A 65 -4.50 19.95 -13.52
C ASP A 65 -3.47 18.84 -13.23
N PHE A 66 -3.96 17.74 -12.70
CA PHE A 66 -3.11 16.61 -12.30
C PHE A 66 -2.44 15.90 -13.49
N ALA A 67 -3.10 15.81 -14.65
CA ALA A 67 -2.52 15.15 -15.82
C ALA A 67 -1.34 15.95 -16.39
N THR A 68 -1.48 17.27 -16.44
CA THR A 68 -0.39 18.17 -16.82
C THR A 68 0.76 18.10 -15.81
N TRP A 69 0.44 18.08 -14.51
CA TRP A 69 1.46 17.91 -13.47
C TRP A 69 2.21 16.59 -13.64
N ASP A 70 1.51 15.47 -13.86
CA ASP A 70 2.10 14.14 -14.08
C ASP A 70 3.04 14.14 -15.29
N SER A 71 2.61 14.74 -16.41
CA SER A 71 3.42 14.84 -17.61
C SER A 71 4.73 15.62 -17.36
N LEU A 72 4.64 16.76 -16.68
CA LEU A 72 5.80 17.60 -16.36
C LEU A 72 6.75 16.91 -15.36
N MET A 73 6.20 16.24 -14.36
CA MET A 73 6.95 15.43 -13.42
C MET A 73 7.74 14.33 -14.14
N ASN A 74 7.11 13.62 -15.08
CA ASN A 74 7.77 12.59 -15.87
C ASN A 74 8.90 13.15 -16.74
N VAL A 75 8.75 14.34 -17.34
CA VAL A 75 9.83 15.01 -18.09
C VAL A 75 11.03 15.28 -17.19
N ASN A 76 10.83 15.83 -16.00
CA ASN A 76 11.89 16.09 -15.06
C ASN A 76 12.53 14.78 -14.56
N MET A 77 11.71 13.79 -14.21
CA MET A 77 12.19 12.48 -13.77
C MET A 77 13.05 11.80 -14.85
N GLN A 78 12.61 11.82 -16.10
CA GLN A 78 13.37 11.24 -17.20
C GLN A 78 14.71 11.99 -17.41
N LYS A 79 14.69 13.33 -17.42
CA LYS A 79 15.88 14.17 -17.60
C LYS A 79 16.93 13.92 -16.51
N GLU A 80 16.53 14.00 -15.25
CA GLU A 80 17.45 13.86 -14.11
C GLU A 80 17.94 12.41 -13.98
N THR A 81 17.09 11.41 -14.27
CA THR A 81 17.53 10.01 -14.30
C THR A 81 18.50 9.74 -15.44
N ALA A 82 18.28 10.32 -16.60
CA ALA A 82 19.22 10.20 -17.73
C ALA A 82 20.58 10.82 -17.42
N ALA A 83 20.58 11.99 -16.76
CA ALA A 83 21.81 12.64 -16.29
C ALA A 83 22.54 11.76 -15.24
N LEU A 84 21.79 11.18 -14.28
CA LEU A 84 22.33 10.25 -13.29
C LEU A 84 22.98 9.03 -13.96
N ILE A 85 22.28 8.35 -14.87
CA ILE A 85 22.79 7.17 -15.60
C ILE A 85 24.09 7.53 -16.37
N SER A 86 24.10 8.70 -17.02
CA SER A 86 25.24 9.13 -17.83
C SER A 86 26.45 9.60 -16.98
N SER A 87 26.23 9.97 -15.71
CA SER A 87 27.29 10.46 -14.81
C SER A 87 28.01 9.34 -14.05
N LEU A 88 27.41 8.16 -13.97
CA LEU A 88 27.98 7.03 -13.24
C LEU A 88 28.82 6.16 -14.19
N ASP A 89 30.01 5.74 -13.73
CA ASP A 89 30.86 4.77 -14.44
C ASP A 89 30.34 3.31 -14.30
N CYS A 90 29.05 3.13 -14.06
CA CYS A 90 28.42 1.84 -13.93
C CYS A 90 27.19 1.73 -14.85
N GLN A 91 26.90 0.52 -15.28
CA GLN A 91 25.70 0.22 -16.05
C GLN A 91 24.59 -0.23 -15.10
N PHE A 92 23.40 0.35 -15.22
CA PHE A 92 22.21 -0.14 -14.54
C PHE A 92 21.68 -1.40 -15.23
N ASP A 93 21.38 -2.43 -14.44
CA ASP A 93 20.88 -3.70 -14.95
C ASP A 93 19.38 -3.67 -15.24
N VAL A 94 18.57 -2.99 -14.41
CA VAL A 94 17.12 -2.98 -14.48
C VAL A 94 16.55 -1.62 -14.12
N ILE A 95 15.58 -1.15 -14.89
CA ILE A 95 14.66 -0.06 -14.48
C ILE A 95 13.42 -0.69 -13.89
N HIS A 96 13.05 -0.32 -12.66
CA HIS A 96 11.83 -0.78 -12.00
C HIS A 96 10.87 0.39 -11.77
N ALA A 97 9.74 0.39 -12.47
CA ALA A 97 8.68 1.38 -12.35
C ALA A 97 7.62 0.92 -11.34
N HIS A 98 7.14 1.85 -10.51
CA HIS A 98 6.07 1.60 -9.54
C HIS A 98 4.81 2.39 -9.91
N ASP A 99 3.81 1.69 -10.45
CA ASP A 99 2.56 2.20 -11.01
C ASP A 99 2.73 3.13 -12.23
N TRP A 100 1.61 3.56 -12.80
CA TRP A 100 1.51 4.30 -14.05
C TRP A 100 2.08 5.72 -14.00
N LEU A 101 2.12 6.34 -12.82
CA LEU A 101 2.57 7.73 -12.62
C LEU A 101 4.01 8.00 -13.06
N VAL A 102 4.81 6.97 -13.24
CA VAL A 102 6.20 7.09 -13.74
C VAL A 102 6.42 6.42 -15.10
N ALA A 103 5.32 6.05 -15.77
CA ALA A 103 5.36 5.27 -16.99
C ALA A 103 6.13 5.97 -18.13
N ASN A 104 5.84 7.25 -18.36
CA ASN A 104 6.49 8.01 -19.45
C ASN A 104 8.00 8.10 -19.25
N ALA A 105 8.47 8.40 -18.04
CA ALA A 105 9.90 8.44 -17.72
C ALA A 105 10.54 7.05 -17.86
N ALA A 106 9.90 6.02 -17.29
CA ALA A 106 10.44 4.67 -17.31
C ALA A 106 10.59 4.09 -18.71
N VAL A 107 9.56 4.24 -19.55
CA VAL A 107 9.58 3.75 -20.94
C VAL A 107 10.59 4.55 -21.78
N GLY A 108 10.64 5.88 -21.62
CA GLY A 108 11.64 6.71 -22.29
C GLY A 108 13.08 6.26 -21.97
N LEU A 109 13.39 6.08 -20.68
CA LEU A 109 14.71 5.60 -20.23
C LEU A 109 15.04 4.19 -20.73
N LYS A 110 14.08 3.27 -20.71
CA LYS A 110 14.21 1.93 -21.29
C LYS A 110 14.74 1.99 -22.73
N HIS A 111 14.11 2.81 -23.57
CA HIS A 111 14.46 2.88 -24.99
C HIS A 111 15.76 3.63 -25.24
N VAL A 112 16.04 4.69 -24.48
CA VAL A 112 17.29 5.49 -24.64
C VAL A 112 18.51 4.67 -24.24
N PHE A 113 18.46 3.99 -23.09
CA PHE A 113 19.62 3.30 -22.54
C PHE A 113 19.62 1.80 -22.80
N ARG A 114 18.59 1.25 -23.46
CA ARG A 114 18.45 -0.20 -23.69
C ARG A 114 18.55 -1.03 -22.42
N ILE A 115 18.01 -0.52 -21.31
CA ILE A 115 17.93 -1.20 -20.02
C ILE A 115 16.57 -1.88 -19.90
N PRO A 116 16.48 -3.17 -19.50
CA PRO A 116 15.20 -3.85 -19.35
C PRO A 116 14.34 -3.17 -18.29
N LEU A 117 13.06 -2.90 -18.64
CA LEU A 117 12.07 -2.31 -17.76
C LEU A 117 11.22 -3.40 -17.14
N VAL A 118 11.05 -3.36 -15.83
CA VAL A 118 10.03 -4.11 -15.09
C VAL A 118 9.09 -3.13 -14.38
N ALA A 119 7.84 -3.53 -14.13
CA ALA A 119 6.92 -2.69 -13.40
C ALA A 119 6.20 -3.47 -12.30
N THR A 120 5.99 -2.84 -11.15
CA THR A 120 5.04 -3.30 -10.14
C THR A 120 3.73 -2.55 -10.32
N ILE A 121 2.64 -3.27 -10.54
CA ILE A 121 1.28 -2.73 -10.60
C ILE A 121 0.65 -2.91 -9.23
N HIS A 122 0.59 -1.82 -8.46
CA HIS A 122 0.02 -1.82 -7.11
C HIS A 122 -1.50 -1.78 -7.11
N SER A 123 -2.10 -1.18 -8.14
CA SER A 123 -3.55 -1.15 -8.36
C SER A 123 -3.85 -0.78 -9.82
N THR A 124 -5.08 -1.01 -10.28
CA THR A 124 -5.53 -0.55 -11.60
C THR A 124 -6.64 0.49 -11.47
N GLU A 125 -6.73 1.42 -12.42
CA GLU A 125 -7.81 2.42 -12.42
C GLU A 125 -9.18 1.74 -12.56
N VAL A 126 -9.30 0.76 -13.46
CA VAL A 126 -10.53 0.01 -13.64
C VAL A 126 -11.00 -0.70 -12.37
N GLY A 127 -10.06 -1.16 -11.54
CA GLY A 127 -10.38 -1.76 -10.24
C GLY A 127 -10.78 -0.72 -9.20
N ARG A 128 -10.03 0.37 -9.07
CA ARG A 128 -10.31 1.45 -8.10
C ARG A 128 -11.68 2.10 -8.32
N ARG A 129 -12.09 2.25 -9.58
CA ARG A 129 -13.33 2.93 -9.99
C ARG A 129 -14.49 1.98 -10.25
N ASN A 130 -14.25 0.68 -10.15
CA ASN A 130 -15.24 -0.34 -10.52
C ASN A 130 -15.76 -0.13 -11.97
N GLY A 131 -14.84 0.08 -12.90
CA GLY A 131 -15.08 0.44 -14.29
C GLY A 131 -14.32 1.70 -14.71
N LEU A 132 -14.59 2.19 -15.92
CA LEU A 132 -14.00 3.42 -16.47
C LEU A 132 -15.14 4.35 -16.93
N HIS A 133 -15.40 5.40 -16.17
CA HIS A 133 -16.58 6.25 -16.33
C HIS A 133 -16.28 7.59 -17.01
N THR A 134 -15.02 8.05 -16.94
CA THR A 134 -14.58 9.35 -17.50
C THR A 134 -13.44 9.17 -18.50
N ASP A 135 -13.19 10.16 -19.35
CA ASP A 135 -12.04 10.17 -20.28
C ASP A 135 -10.72 10.18 -19.52
N TYR A 136 -10.67 10.82 -18.37
CA TYR A 136 -9.50 10.83 -17.51
C TYR A 136 -9.18 9.43 -16.97
N GLU A 137 -10.16 8.68 -16.50
CA GLU A 137 -9.97 7.28 -16.07
C GLU A 137 -9.54 6.37 -17.24
N ARG A 138 -10.09 6.61 -18.43
CA ARG A 138 -9.65 5.89 -19.65
C ARG A 138 -8.20 6.21 -20.03
N MET A 139 -7.77 7.47 -19.89
CA MET A 139 -6.38 7.87 -20.11
C MET A 139 -5.44 7.16 -19.12
N ILE A 140 -5.77 7.15 -17.84
CA ILE A 140 -4.96 6.43 -16.82
C ILE A 140 -4.86 4.95 -17.18
N HIS A 141 -5.98 4.30 -17.47
CA HIS A 141 -6.02 2.90 -17.86
C HIS A 141 -5.17 2.59 -19.11
N GLN A 142 -5.19 3.50 -20.11
CA GLN A 142 -4.33 3.36 -21.29
C GLN A 142 -2.85 3.47 -20.93
N THR A 143 -2.49 4.36 -20.01
CA THR A 143 -1.11 4.51 -19.52
C THR A 143 -0.66 3.28 -18.72
N GLU A 144 -1.53 2.74 -17.85
CA GLU A 144 -1.29 1.47 -17.15
C GLU A 144 -1.05 0.32 -18.15
N ASN A 145 -1.92 0.21 -19.15
CA ASN A 145 -1.81 -0.80 -20.21
C ASN A 145 -0.52 -0.65 -21.04
N TRP A 146 -0.17 0.57 -21.42
CA TRP A 146 1.08 0.86 -22.14
C TRP A 146 2.31 0.49 -21.31
N LEU A 147 2.39 0.92 -20.04
CA LEU A 147 3.48 0.53 -19.15
C LEU A 147 3.59 -1.00 -19.04
N ALA A 148 2.46 -1.68 -18.90
CA ALA A 148 2.41 -3.12 -18.76
C ALA A 148 2.97 -3.85 -20.01
N HIS A 149 2.63 -3.36 -21.21
CA HIS A 149 3.12 -3.93 -22.47
C HIS A 149 4.59 -3.61 -22.74
N GLU A 150 5.05 -2.40 -22.38
CA GLU A 150 6.43 -1.99 -22.50
C GLU A 150 7.36 -2.69 -21.50
N SER A 151 6.85 -3.13 -20.37
CA SER A 151 7.66 -3.84 -19.37
C SER A 151 8.01 -5.26 -19.84
N TRP A 152 9.23 -5.70 -19.58
CA TRP A 152 9.66 -7.07 -19.86
C TRP A 152 8.90 -8.08 -19.01
N ARG A 153 8.71 -7.74 -17.75
CA ARG A 153 7.89 -8.50 -16.81
C ARG A 153 7.17 -7.56 -15.81
N ILE A 154 6.07 -8.06 -15.27
CA ILE A 154 5.21 -7.35 -14.32
C ILE A 154 5.22 -8.10 -12.97
N VAL A 155 5.32 -7.32 -11.90
CA VAL A 155 5.04 -7.77 -10.54
C VAL A 155 3.64 -7.34 -10.13
N CYS A 156 2.85 -8.28 -9.64
CA CYS A 156 1.55 -8.05 -9.01
C CYS A 156 1.65 -8.34 -7.51
N CYS A 157 1.04 -7.51 -6.66
CA CYS A 157 1.13 -7.66 -5.21
C CYS A 157 0.26 -8.79 -4.62
N SER A 158 -0.63 -9.40 -5.42
CA SER A 158 -1.52 -10.49 -5.01
C SER A 158 -1.97 -11.32 -6.22
N GLN A 159 -2.51 -12.51 -5.99
CA GLN A 159 -3.14 -13.32 -7.04
C GLN A 159 -4.37 -12.61 -7.62
N TYR A 160 -5.11 -11.90 -6.77
CA TYR A 160 -6.21 -11.05 -7.22
C TYR A 160 -5.72 -10.01 -8.24
N MET A 161 -4.64 -9.29 -7.93
CA MET A 161 -4.06 -8.31 -8.86
C MET A 161 -3.50 -8.97 -10.13
N PHE A 162 -2.91 -10.16 -10.01
CA PHE A 162 -2.48 -10.95 -11.17
C PHE A 162 -3.66 -11.23 -12.11
N GLY A 163 -4.77 -11.71 -11.59
CA GLY A 163 -5.99 -11.94 -12.36
C GLY A 163 -6.56 -10.65 -12.96
N GLN A 164 -6.56 -9.57 -12.20
CA GLN A 164 -7.07 -8.27 -12.65
C GLN A 164 -6.21 -7.66 -13.77
N VAL A 165 -4.89 -7.66 -13.61
CA VAL A 165 -3.93 -7.15 -14.62
C VAL A 165 -4.01 -7.97 -15.91
N ARG A 166 -4.08 -9.31 -15.79
CA ARG A 166 -4.28 -10.21 -16.93
C ARG A 166 -5.56 -9.88 -17.69
N TRP A 167 -6.68 -9.74 -16.97
CA TRP A 167 -7.95 -9.40 -17.56
C TRP A 167 -7.96 -8.00 -18.19
N ALA A 168 -7.41 -7.01 -17.49
CA ALA A 168 -7.47 -5.61 -17.92
C ALA A 168 -6.57 -5.31 -19.12
N PHE A 169 -5.39 -5.95 -19.19
CA PHE A 169 -4.35 -5.62 -20.18
C PHE A 169 -4.02 -6.77 -21.14
N GLY A 170 -4.63 -7.94 -21.00
CA GLY A 170 -4.43 -9.06 -21.91
C GLY A 170 -3.03 -9.65 -21.90
N LEU A 171 -2.26 -9.49 -20.80
CA LEU A 171 -0.89 -9.97 -20.71
C LEU A 171 -0.84 -11.50 -20.58
N PRO A 172 0.15 -12.17 -21.21
CA PRO A 172 0.41 -13.58 -20.99
C PRO A 172 0.94 -13.85 -19.58
N GLU A 173 0.59 -15.01 -19.02
CA GLU A 173 0.93 -15.34 -17.61
C GLU A 173 2.43 -15.40 -17.34
N ASP A 174 3.23 -15.84 -18.29
CA ASP A 174 4.68 -15.96 -18.19
C ASP A 174 5.40 -14.60 -18.07
N ARG A 175 4.72 -13.51 -18.42
CA ARG A 175 5.21 -12.15 -18.21
C ARG A 175 4.87 -11.56 -16.86
N MET A 176 4.11 -12.27 -16.03
CA MET A 176 3.63 -11.76 -14.73
C MET A 176 4.09 -12.65 -13.59
N THR A 177 4.36 -12.06 -12.45
CA THR A 177 4.80 -12.75 -11.23
C THR A 177 4.10 -12.11 -10.03
N VAL A 178 3.68 -12.94 -9.07
CA VAL A 178 3.15 -12.43 -7.80
C VAL A 178 4.29 -12.34 -6.78
N ILE A 179 4.57 -11.13 -6.31
CA ILE A 179 5.46 -10.85 -5.18
C ILE A 179 4.68 -9.96 -4.22
N PRO A 180 4.28 -10.45 -3.04
CA PRO A 180 3.45 -9.70 -2.11
C PRO A 180 4.22 -8.53 -1.46
N ASN A 181 3.51 -7.61 -0.83
CA ASN A 181 4.13 -6.66 0.08
C ASN A 181 4.44 -7.33 1.42
N GLY A 182 5.43 -6.79 2.12
CA GLY A 182 5.80 -7.23 3.46
C GLY A 182 5.33 -6.27 4.55
N VAL A 183 5.65 -6.64 5.79
CA VAL A 183 5.55 -5.78 6.95
C VAL A 183 6.77 -5.96 7.85
N ASP A 184 7.25 -4.87 8.45
CA ASP A 184 8.34 -4.92 9.43
C ASP A 184 7.76 -5.17 10.83
N VAL A 185 7.89 -6.40 11.30
CA VAL A 185 7.37 -6.80 12.62
C VAL A 185 8.16 -6.16 13.76
N SER A 186 9.43 -5.82 13.54
CA SER A 186 10.33 -5.30 14.58
C SER A 186 9.85 -3.95 15.16
N ILE A 187 9.19 -3.14 14.34
CA ILE A 187 8.68 -1.83 14.77
C ILE A 187 7.59 -1.94 15.84
N TYR A 188 6.87 -3.08 15.91
CA TYR A 188 5.81 -3.35 16.90
C TYR A 188 6.32 -4.01 18.18
N GLN A 189 7.64 -4.23 18.32
CA GLN A 189 8.23 -4.85 19.51
C GLN A 189 8.68 -3.83 20.57
N LYS A 190 8.68 -2.53 20.22
CA LYS A 190 9.08 -1.46 21.15
C LYS A 190 8.06 -1.34 22.28
N GLU A 191 8.57 -1.38 23.52
CA GLU A 191 7.74 -1.19 24.73
C GLU A 191 7.33 0.27 24.91
N PHE A 192 6.18 0.49 25.51
CA PHE A 192 5.64 1.78 25.89
C PHE A 192 4.56 1.60 26.94
N ASP A 193 4.22 2.66 27.67
CA ASP A 193 3.09 2.64 28.61
C ASP A 193 1.75 2.58 27.84
N ARG A 194 1.24 1.35 27.71
CA ARG A 194 -0.01 1.07 26.97
C ARG A 194 -1.23 1.69 27.66
N ALA A 195 -1.25 1.70 29.00
CA ALA A 195 -2.38 2.20 29.75
C ALA A 195 -2.48 3.72 29.63
N GLU A 196 -1.35 4.42 29.75
CA GLU A 196 -1.31 5.87 29.59
C GLU A 196 -1.64 6.29 28.14
N PHE A 197 -1.05 5.60 27.15
CA PHE A 197 -1.31 5.92 25.74
C PHE A 197 -2.78 5.69 25.36
N ARG A 198 -3.42 4.64 25.91
CA ARG A 198 -4.83 4.31 25.65
C ARG A 198 -5.80 5.41 26.10
N LYS A 199 -5.51 6.12 27.20
CA LYS A 199 -6.36 7.22 27.72
C LYS A 199 -6.60 8.34 26.68
N ARG A 200 -5.73 8.48 25.71
CA ARG A 200 -5.88 9.46 24.61
C ARG A 200 -7.06 9.15 23.69
N PHE A 201 -7.52 7.91 23.64
CA PHE A 201 -8.48 7.41 22.66
C PHE A 201 -9.78 6.86 23.25
N ALA A 202 -9.73 6.25 24.42
CA ALA A 202 -10.88 5.58 25.02
C ALA A 202 -10.80 5.57 26.55
N THR A 203 -11.97 5.44 27.22
CA THR A 203 -12.02 5.15 28.65
C THR A 203 -11.63 3.69 28.92
N PRO A 204 -11.33 3.33 30.18
CA PRO A 204 -10.99 1.94 30.52
C PRO A 204 -12.07 0.92 30.16
N GLU A 205 -13.33 1.33 30.17
CA GLU A 205 -14.50 0.47 29.93
C GLU A 205 -14.83 0.33 28.44
N GLU A 206 -14.25 1.17 27.59
CA GLU A 206 -14.51 1.14 26.15
C GLU A 206 -13.51 0.24 25.42
N LYS A 207 -14.02 -0.58 24.52
CA LYS A 207 -13.21 -1.31 23.54
C LYS A 207 -12.82 -0.41 22.38
N ILE A 208 -11.54 -0.46 21.92
CA ILE A 208 -11.10 0.31 20.77
C ILE A 208 -11.29 -0.50 19.48
N VAL A 209 -12.16 0.01 18.61
CA VAL A 209 -12.33 -0.46 17.22
C VAL A 209 -11.55 0.49 16.33
N LEU A 210 -10.49 0.00 15.71
CA LEU A 210 -9.55 0.79 14.91
C LEU A 210 -9.82 0.62 13.41
N PHE A 211 -9.91 1.72 12.70
CA PHE A 211 -9.79 1.79 11.24
C PHE A 211 -8.56 2.64 10.88
N VAL A 212 -7.77 2.19 9.92
CA VAL A 212 -6.63 2.93 9.36
C VAL A 212 -6.69 2.92 7.84
N GLY A 213 -6.64 4.10 7.22
CA GLY A 213 -6.60 4.20 5.77
C GLY A 213 -7.08 5.52 5.23
N ARG A 214 -6.94 5.71 3.91
CA ARG A 214 -7.50 6.88 3.23
C ARG A 214 -9.03 6.89 3.36
N LEU A 215 -9.60 8.06 3.60
CA LEU A 215 -11.05 8.23 3.69
C LEU A 215 -11.65 8.41 2.29
N VAL A 216 -11.68 7.31 1.53
CA VAL A 216 -12.21 7.19 0.17
C VAL A 216 -13.21 6.04 0.10
N TYR A 217 -14.08 6.06 -0.90
CA TYR A 217 -15.24 5.15 -1.00
C TYR A 217 -14.82 3.66 -0.96
N GLU A 218 -13.79 3.31 -1.71
CA GLU A 218 -13.30 1.94 -1.83
C GLU A 218 -12.76 1.34 -0.51
N LYS A 219 -12.39 2.19 0.48
CA LYS A 219 -11.94 1.73 1.80
C LYS A 219 -13.08 1.37 2.76
N GLY A 220 -14.33 1.65 2.38
CA GLY A 220 -15.50 1.10 3.06
C GLY A 220 -15.77 1.61 4.46
N VAL A 221 -15.15 2.71 4.91
CA VAL A 221 -15.32 3.25 6.27
C VAL A 221 -16.77 3.66 6.56
N GLN A 222 -17.53 4.07 5.53
CA GLN A 222 -18.97 4.36 5.62
C GLN A 222 -19.78 3.14 6.07
N THR A 223 -19.36 1.93 5.67
CA THR A 223 -19.99 0.67 6.09
C THR A 223 -19.73 0.41 7.58
N LEU A 224 -18.48 0.62 8.04
CA LEU A 224 -18.15 0.50 9.47
C LEU A 224 -18.95 1.50 10.29
N ILE A 225 -19.03 2.78 9.89
CA ILE A 225 -19.82 3.79 10.62
C ILE A 225 -21.30 3.39 10.68
N SER A 226 -21.87 2.87 9.59
CA SER A 226 -23.25 2.38 9.57
C SER A 226 -23.47 1.17 10.50
N ALA A 227 -22.42 0.38 10.78
CA ALA A 227 -22.49 -0.78 11.67
C ALA A 227 -22.43 -0.41 13.16
N ILE A 228 -21.96 0.81 13.50
CA ILE A 228 -21.73 1.24 14.89
C ILE A 228 -22.95 1.04 15.81
N PRO A 229 -24.17 1.45 15.46
CA PRO A 229 -25.33 1.26 16.38
C PRO A 229 -25.56 -0.20 16.74
N LYS A 230 -25.38 -1.13 15.79
CA LYS A 230 -25.52 -2.56 16.01
C LYS A 230 -24.42 -3.11 16.92
N ILE A 231 -23.19 -2.60 16.79
CA ILE A 231 -22.07 -2.97 17.66
C ILE A 231 -22.31 -2.44 19.07
N LEU A 232 -22.67 -1.15 19.20
CA LEU A 232 -22.90 -0.50 20.51
C LEU A 232 -24.10 -1.06 21.28
N SER A 233 -25.06 -1.70 20.60
CA SER A 233 -26.14 -2.41 21.29
C SER A 233 -25.67 -3.63 22.08
N ARG A 234 -24.42 -4.09 21.86
CA ARG A 234 -23.87 -5.31 22.46
C ARG A 234 -22.55 -5.08 23.21
N VAL A 235 -21.76 -4.07 22.83
CA VAL A 235 -20.41 -3.83 23.38
C VAL A 235 -20.20 -2.33 23.54
N ASN A 236 -19.72 -1.89 24.71
CA ASN A 236 -19.28 -0.51 24.90
C ASN A 236 -17.94 -0.29 24.15
N ALA A 237 -17.98 0.47 23.07
CA ALA A 237 -16.82 0.66 22.21
C ALA A 237 -16.61 2.13 21.81
N LYS A 238 -15.36 2.47 21.50
CA LYS A 238 -14.90 3.71 20.86
C LYS A 238 -14.32 3.37 19.49
N PHE A 239 -14.73 4.10 18.48
CA PHE A 239 -14.28 3.91 17.11
C PHE A 239 -13.24 4.95 16.79
N VAL A 240 -12.01 4.53 16.52
CA VAL A 240 -10.89 5.41 16.18
C VAL A 240 -10.61 5.25 14.68
N VAL A 241 -10.84 6.33 13.94
CA VAL A 241 -10.69 6.40 12.49
C VAL A 241 -9.46 7.23 12.17
N VAL A 242 -8.40 6.57 11.71
CA VAL A 242 -7.11 7.18 11.38
C VAL A 242 -7.00 7.36 9.88
N GLY A 243 -6.58 8.54 9.46
CA GLY A 243 -6.37 8.93 8.07
C GLY A 243 -7.23 10.09 7.63
N ASP A 244 -7.08 10.47 6.36
CA ASP A 244 -7.80 11.56 5.74
C ASP A 244 -8.17 11.21 4.29
N GLY A 245 -9.00 12.04 3.64
CA GLY A 245 -9.42 11.84 2.27
C GLY A 245 -10.75 12.52 1.93
N GLY A 246 -11.13 12.45 0.66
CA GLY A 246 -12.30 13.19 0.12
C GLY A 246 -13.64 12.88 0.79
N MET A 247 -13.74 11.77 1.54
CA MET A 247 -14.97 11.44 2.27
C MET A 247 -15.01 11.99 3.71
N ARG A 248 -13.97 12.67 4.20
CA ARG A 248 -13.88 13.12 5.61
C ARG A 248 -15.15 13.86 6.06
N ASP A 249 -15.57 14.88 5.28
CA ASP A 249 -16.73 15.70 5.64
C ASP A 249 -18.04 14.91 5.58
N SER A 250 -18.21 14.05 4.58
CA SER A 250 -19.40 13.22 4.44
C SER A 250 -19.54 12.23 5.59
N LEU A 251 -18.42 11.60 6.00
CA LEU A 251 -18.36 10.67 7.13
C LEU A 251 -18.62 11.38 8.46
N THR A 252 -18.10 12.59 8.63
CA THR A 252 -18.37 13.42 9.82
C THR A 252 -19.85 13.77 9.91
N ARG A 253 -20.49 14.16 8.78
CA ARG A 253 -21.95 14.38 8.73
C ARG A 253 -22.74 13.09 9.04
N GLN A 254 -22.31 11.94 8.51
CA GLN A 254 -22.95 10.65 8.79
C GLN A 254 -22.93 10.35 10.29
N VAL A 255 -21.76 10.51 10.95
CA VAL A 255 -21.62 10.35 12.41
C VAL A 255 -22.52 11.30 13.20
N GLY A 256 -22.61 12.56 12.79
CA GLY A 256 -23.49 13.57 13.40
C GLY A 256 -24.97 13.20 13.28
N ASN A 257 -25.43 12.84 12.09
CA ASN A 257 -26.81 12.43 11.82
C ASN A 257 -27.23 11.19 12.63
N MET A 258 -26.28 10.28 12.88
CA MET A 258 -26.50 9.08 13.69
C MET A 258 -26.33 9.33 15.20
N ARG A 259 -26.01 10.56 15.64
CA ARG A 259 -25.74 10.95 17.03
C ARG A 259 -24.59 10.15 17.67
N LEU A 260 -23.55 9.85 16.91
CA LEU A 260 -22.40 9.03 17.31
C LEU A 260 -21.14 9.86 17.62
N ALA A 261 -21.22 11.18 17.71
CA ALA A 261 -20.06 12.07 17.87
C ALA A 261 -19.18 11.71 19.10
N GLN A 262 -19.79 11.24 20.20
CA GLN A 262 -19.06 10.81 21.40
C GLN A 262 -18.40 9.42 21.25
N LYS A 263 -18.79 8.63 20.24
CA LYS A 263 -18.30 7.26 20.03
C LYS A 263 -17.30 7.13 18.87
N VAL A 264 -17.21 8.13 18.00
CA VAL A 264 -16.30 8.13 16.85
C VAL A 264 -15.28 9.24 17.01
N MET A 265 -13.99 8.90 16.85
CA MET A 265 -12.89 9.85 16.84
C MET A 265 -12.20 9.77 15.47
N PHE A 266 -12.21 10.86 14.72
CA PHE A 266 -11.39 11.02 13.53
C PHE A 266 -10.08 11.71 13.94
N THR A 267 -8.95 11.03 13.82
CA THR A 267 -7.65 11.56 14.24
C THR A 267 -6.96 12.41 13.15
N GLY A 268 -7.36 12.25 11.88
CA GLY A 268 -6.51 12.66 10.77
C GLY A 268 -5.30 11.72 10.65
N PHE A 269 -4.24 12.22 10.03
CA PHE A 269 -2.96 11.49 9.98
C PHE A 269 -2.31 11.46 11.36
N LEU A 270 -1.72 10.33 11.70
CA LEU A 270 -0.86 10.16 12.87
C LEU A 270 0.57 9.94 12.42
N ASP A 271 1.53 10.37 13.24
CA ASP A 271 2.92 9.98 13.07
C ASP A 271 3.08 8.45 13.21
N GLU A 272 4.14 7.91 12.64
CA GLU A 272 4.39 6.48 12.57
C GLU A 272 4.46 5.81 13.95
N ASP A 273 5.07 6.48 14.95
CA ASP A 273 5.16 5.95 16.30
C ASP A 273 3.80 5.88 16.99
N SER A 274 3.00 6.95 16.86
CA SER A 274 1.62 6.98 17.40
C SER A 274 0.72 5.95 16.73
N LEU A 275 0.80 5.81 15.41
CA LEU A 275 0.04 4.81 14.66
C LEU A 275 0.40 3.39 15.08
N ARG A 276 1.69 3.09 15.17
CA ARG A 276 2.21 1.79 15.63
C ARG A 276 1.71 1.44 17.05
N LYS A 277 1.76 2.39 17.98
CA LYS A 277 1.25 2.20 19.35
C LYS A 277 -0.27 1.99 19.36
N LEU A 278 -1.00 2.71 18.49
CA LEU A 278 -2.46 2.60 18.40
C LEU A 278 -2.89 1.20 17.92
N TYR A 279 -2.22 0.63 16.93
CA TYR A 279 -2.45 -0.78 16.57
C TYR A 279 -2.30 -1.69 17.79
N GLN A 280 -1.25 -1.56 18.58
CA GLN A 280 -0.96 -2.45 19.69
C GLN A 280 -1.95 -2.35 20.88
N ILE A 281 -2.69 -1.25 21.01
CA ILE A 281 -3.70 -1.06 22.06
C ILE A 281 -5.13 -1.27 21.57
N ALA A 282 -5.35 -1.40 20.27
CA ALA A 282 -6.67 -1.66 19.70
C ALA A 282 -7.18 -3.07 20.07
N ASP A 283 -8.44 -3.17 20.43
CA ASP A 283 -9.09 -4.45 20.72
C ASP A 283 -9.47 -5.21 19.44
N VAL A 284 -9.69 -4.48 18.34
CA VAL A 284 -9.88 -5.01 16.99
C VAL A 284 -9.53 -3.97 15.94
N CYS A 285 -8.85 -4.39 14.87
CA CYS A 285 -8.69 -3.60 13.66
C CYS A 285 -9.72 -4.05 12.61
N VAL A 286 -10.34 -3.10 11.92
CA VAL A 286 -11.36 -3.37 10.90
C VAL A 286 -10.90 -2.81 9.57
N VAL A 287 -10.83 -3.66 8.55
CA VAL A 287 -10.49 -3.30 7.16
C VAL A 287 -11.70 -3.63 6.28
N PRO A 288 -12.71 -2.73 6.22
CA PRO A 288 -14.01 -2.99 5.60
C PRO A 288 -14.02 -2.65 4.11
N SER A 289 -12.88 -2.75 3.43
CA SER A 289 -12.67 -2.32 2.06
C SER A 289 -13.66 -2.98 1.09
N LEU A 290 -14.12 -2.20 0.10
CA LEU A 290 -14.92 -2.66 -1.03
C LEU A 290 -14.01 -3.15 -2.17
N TYR A 291 -12.86 -2.52 -2.31
CA TYR A 291 -11.77 -2.89 -3.20
C TYR A 291 -10.44 -2.75 -2.47
N GLU A 292 -9.63 -3.80 -2.47
CA GLU A 292 -8.32 -3.83 -1.84
C GLU A 292 -7.35 -4.67 -2.67
N PRO A 293 -6.43 -4.06 -3.41
CA PRO A 293 -5.45 -4.79 -4.23
C PRO A 293 -4.59 -5.76 -3.44
N PHE A 294 -4.22 -5.37 -2.22
CA PHE A 294 -3.40 -6.18 -1.32
C PHE A 294 -3.92 -6.15 0.12
N GLY A 295 -3.66 -5.07 0.88
CA GLY A 295 -4.10 -4.94 2.28
C GLY A 295 -2.95 -4.77 3.27
N ILE A 296 -2.08 -3.78 3.05
CA ILE A 296 -0.96 -3.47 3.97
C ILE A 296 -1.47 -3.23 5.40
N THR A 297 -2.58 -2.50 5.57
CA THR A 297 -3.21 -2.25 6.87
C THR A 297 -3.57 -3.55 7.61
N ALA A 298 -4.00 -4.59 6.88
CA ALA A 298 -4.26 -5.89 7.48
C ALA A 298 -2.97 -6.54 7.99
N LEU A 299 -1.87 -6.46 7.22
CA LEU A 299 -0.57 -6.97 7.66
C LEU A 299 -0.04 -6.21 8.89
N GLU A 300 -0.22 -4.89 8.93
CA GLU A 300 0.17 -4.06 10.08
C GLU A 300 -0.58 -4.48 11.35
N ALA A 301 -1.90 -4.69 11.26
CA ALA A 301 -2.70 -5.19 12.36
C ALA A 301 -2.22 -6.59 12.82
N MET A 302 -1.95 -7.50 11.88
CA MET A 302 -1.43 -8.84 12.16
C MET A 302 -0.04 -8.79 12.82
N ALA A 303 0.85 -7.93 12.35
CA ALA A 303 2.19 -7.72 12.89
C ALA A 303 2.15 -7.12 14.32
N ALA A 304 1.20 -6.23 14.57
CA ALA A 304 0.95 -5.63 15.89
C ALA A 304 0.26 -6.58 16.88
N LYS A 305 -0.10 -7.79 16.46
CA LYS A 305 -0.92 -8.73 17.23
C LYS A 305 -2.28 -8.13 17.61
N THR A 306 -2.89 -7.40 16.69
CA THR A 306 -4.25 -6.86 16.83
C THR A 306 -5.22 -7.80 16.14
N PRO A 307 -6.30 -8.26 16.81
CA PRO A 307 -7.33 -9.06 16.15
C PRO A 307 -7.91 -8.34 14.94
N LEU A 308 -8.12 -9.06 13.84
CA LEU A 308 -8.48 -8.47 12.54
C LEU A 308 -9.87 -8.91 12.07
N VAL A 309 -10.67 -7.93 11.66
CA VAL A 309 -11.90 -8.12 10.88
C VAL A 309 -11.68 -7.47 9.51
N ALA A 310 -11.78 -8.25 8.44
CA ALA A 310 -11.51 -7.77 7.10
C ALA A 310 -12.58 -8.20 6.09
N SER A 311 -12.87 -7.35 5.12
CA SER A 311 -13.73 -7.71 3.99
C SER A 311 -13.14 -8.85 3.19
N ASN A 312 -13.99 -9.78 2.74
CA ASN A 312 -13.60 -10.86 1.83
C ASN A 312 -13.54 -10.34 0.39
N THR A 313 -12.53 -9.52 0.09
CA THR A 313 -12.34 -8.87 -1.22
C THR A 313 -10.87 -8.73 -1.57
N GLY A 314 -10.55 -8.81 -2.86
CA GLY A 314 -9.22 -8.57 -3.38
C GLY A 314 -8.12 -9.36 -2.66
N GLY A 315 -6.98 -8.74 -2.44
CA GLY A 315 -5.84 -9.31 -1.72
C GLY A 315 -6.13 -9.63 -0.25
N LEU A 316 -7.13 -8.98 0.40
CA LEU A 316 -7.54 -9.35 1.75
C LEU A 316 -8.03 -10.79 1.85
N SER A 317 -8.66 -11.30 0.77
CA SER A 317 -9.13 -12.69 0.73
C SER A 317 -7.99 -13.71 0.75
N GLU A 318 -6.78 -13.31 0.38
CA GLU A 318 -5.56 -14.13 0.39
C GLU A 318 -4.80 -14.00 1.72
N ILE A 319 -4.73 -12.77 2.24
CA ILE A 319 -4.03 -12.47 3.50
C ILE A 319 -4.76 -13.10 4.69
N VAL A 320 -6.09 -12.94 4.73
CA VAL A 320 -6.92 -13.36 5.88
C VAL A 320 -7.57 -14.71 5.63
N GLU A 321 -7.33 -15.65 6.51
CA GLU A 321 -8.02 -16.94 6.57
C GLU A 321 -9.11 -16.85 7.63
N HIS A 322 -10.37 -17.06 7.22
CA HIS A 322 -11.51 -16.97 8.13
C HIS A 322 -11.38 -17.96 9.28
N ASP A 323 -11.64 -17.47 10.50
CA ASP A 323 -11.55 -18.23 11.75
C ASP A 323 -10.15 -18.77 12.13
N ASN A 324 -9.14 -18.44 11.31
CA ASN A 324 -7.75 -18.80 11.60
C ASN A 324 -6.87 -17.56 11.85
N THR A 325 -6.77 -16.65 10.87
CA THR A 325 -5.92 -15.45 10.99
C THR A 325 -6.72 -14.15 11.05
N GLY A 326 -8.04 -14.24 11.06
CA GLY A 326 -8.96 -13.10 11.18
C GLY A 326 -10.40 -13.50 10.92
N THR A 327 -11.30 -12.54 11.06
CA THR A 327 -12.72 -12.69 10.73
C THR A 327 -13.00 -12.06 9.38
N LYS A 328 -13.42 -12.87 8.38
CA LYS A 328 -13.88 -12.34 7.10
C LYS A 328 -15.33 -11.90 7.19
N VAL A 329 -15.63 -10.75 6.56
CA VAL A 329 -16.98 -10.18 6.45
C VAL A 329 -17.30 -9.88 4.98
N PHE A 330 -18.58 -9.79 4.64
CA PHE A 330 -19.00 -9.43 3.27
C PHE A 330 -18.75 -7.94 3.00
N PRO A 331 -18.10 -7.58 1.87
CA PRO A 331 -17.87 -6.19 1.49
C PRO A 331 -19.17 -5.40 1.41
N GLY A 332 -19.20 -4.18 1.98
CA GLY A 332 -20.36 -3.29 1.95
C GLY A 332 -21.55 -3.74 2.81
N ASN A 333 -21.46 -4.88 3.50
CA ASN A 333 -22.55 -5.42 4.29
C ASN A 333 -22.42 -5.00 5.77
N VAL A 334 -23.30 -4.09 6.19
CA VAL A 334 -23.35 -3.52 7.55
C VAL A 334 -23.55 -4.59 8.62
N ASP A 335 -24.42 -5.57 8.37
CA ASP A 335 -24.72 -6.64 9.32
C ASP A 335 -23.54 -7.58 9.52
N SER A 336 -22.87 -7.91 8.41
CA SER A 336 -21.68 -8.76 8.44
C SER A 336 -20.53 -8.07 9.21
N VAL A 337 -20.31 -6.78 8.97
CA VAL A 337 -19.29 -6.00 9.71
C VAL A 337 -19.63 -5.93 11.20
N ALA A 338 -20.89 -5.63 11.53
CA ALA A 338 -21.33 -5.59 12.93
C ALA A 338 -21.15 -6.95 13.62
N TRP A 339 -21.53 -8.03 12.96
CA TRP A 339 -21.34 -9.40 13.44
C TRP A 339 -19.86 -9.71 13.69
N GLY A 340 -18.99 -9.46 12.70
CA GLY A 340 -17.57 -9.79 12.80
C GLY A 340 -16.88 -9.04 13.94
N VAL A 341 -17.12 -7.72 14.05
CA VAL A 341 -16.57 -6.89 15.13
C VAL A 341 -17.08 -7.35 16.50
N THR A 342 -18.39 -7.58 16.62
CA THR A 342 -19.00 -8.01 17.89
C THR A 342 -18.47 -9.38 18.32
N ARG A 343 -18.32 -10.33 17.40
CA ARG A 343 -17.75 -11.66 17.67
C ARG A 343 -16.35 -11.57 18.29
N VAL A 344 -15.47 -10.78 17.65
CA VAL A 344 -14.09 -10.59 18.15
C VAL A 344 -14.07 -9.93 19.51
N LEU A 345 -14.91 -8.91 19.73
CA LEU A 345 -14.91 -8.16 21.00
C LEU A 345 -15.55 -8.93 22.17
N LEU A 346 -16.48 -9.85 21.92
CA LEU A 346 -17.18 -10.63 22.95
C LEU A 346 -16.52 -11.98 23.27
N ASP A 347 -15.64 -12.46 22.40
CA ASP A 347 -14.94 -13.73 22.59
C ASP A 347 -13.41 -13.50 22.67
N PRO A 348 -12.85 -13.27 23.87
CA PRO A 348 -11.41 -13.09 24.05
C PRO A 348 -10.56 -14.31 23.65
N GLY A 349 -11.13 -15.52 23.78
CA GLY A 349 -10.46 -16.75 23.35
C GLY A 349 -10.27 -16.79 21.85
N TYR A 350 -11.33 -16.51 21.10
CA TYR A 350 -11.32 -16.39 19.65
C TYR A 350 -10.40 -15.24 19.18
N ALA A 351 -10.51 -14.06 19.78
CA ALA A 351 -9.66 -12.92 19.47
C ALA A 351 -8.17 -13.26 19.66
N ASN A 352 -7.82 -13.96 20.75
CA ASN A 352 -6.46 -14.40 21.01
C ASN A 352 -5.98 -15.45 20.00
N TRP A 353 -6.83 -16.40 19.64
CA TRP A 353 -6.54 -17.42 18.63
C TRP A 353 -6.18 -16.80 17.28
N ILE A 354 -7.08 -15.99 16.71
CA ILE A 354 -6.87 -15.40 15.38
C ILE A 354 -5.65 -14.47 15.33
N LYS A 355 -5.39 -13.67 16.35
CA LYS A 355 -4.24 -12.75 16.37
C LYS A 355 -2.91 -13.45 16.44
N LEU A 356 -2.80 -14.57 17.17
CA LEU A 356 -1.55 -15.31 17.28
C LEU A 356 -1.23 -16.04 15.98
N ASN A 357 -2.22 -16.67 15.35
CA ASN A 357 -2.07 -17.30 14.06
C ASN A 357 -1.74 -16.29 12.96
N ALA A 358 -2.40 -15.12 12.98
CA ALA A 358 -2.11 -14.02 12.07
C ALA A 358 -0.66 -13.54 12.18
N TYR A 359 -0.16 -13.36 13.38
CA TYR A 359 1.23 -12.99 13.64
C TYR A 359 2.22 -14.03 13.11
N GLN A 360 1.94 -15.33 13.32
CA GLN A 360 2.78 -16.41 12.79
C GLN A 360 2.80 -16.40 11.25
N LYS A 361 1.64 -16.19 10.61
CA LYS A 361 1.56 -16.09 9.15
C LYS A 361 2.41 -14.93 8.62
N VAL A 362 2.38 -13.77 9.28
CA VAL A 362 3.21 -12.62 8.90
C VAL A 362 4.70 -12.98 8.92
N LEU A 363 5.20 -13.58 10.00
CA LEU A 363 6.60 -13.99 10.13
C LEU A 363 7.02 -14.99 9.06
N GLN A 364 6.10 -15.87 8.65
CA GLN A 364 6.40 -16.92 7.69
C GLN A 364 6.35 -16.47 6.24
N VAL A 365 5.42 -15.56 5.89
CA VAL A 365 5.07 -15.25 4.50
C VAL A 365 5.43 -13.81 4.11
N TYR A 366 5.19 -12.84 5.01
CA TYR A 366 5.20 -11.42 4.67
C TYR A 366 6.42 -10.66 5.25
N ASP A 367 7.52 -11.36 5.47
CA ASP A 367 8.79 -10.79 5.89
C ASP A 367 9.51 -10.12 4.71
N TRP A 368 9.95 -8.87 4.90
CA TRP A 368 10.58 -8.08 3.83
C TRP A 368 11.88 -8.70 3.30
N ALA A 369 12.65 -9.42 4.13
CA ALA A 369 13.87 -10.07 3.65
C ALA A 369 13.55 -11.20 2.65
N LYS A 370 12.46 -11.95 2.88
CA LYS A 370 11.98 -12.96 1.93
C LYS A 370 11.47 -12.33 0.64
N ILE A 371 10.73 -11.23 0.74
CA ILE A 371 10.18 -10.49 -0.40
C ILE A 371 11.31 -9.90 -1.25
N ALA A 372 12.32 -9.30 -0.63
CA ALA A 372 13.48 -8.79 -1.34
C ALA A 372 14.27 -9.90 -2.06
N LYS A 373 14.39 -11.09 -1.44
CA LYS A 373 15.00 -12.24 -2.09
C LYS A 373 14.23 -12.66 -3.34
N GLN A 374 12.90 -12.77 -3.26
CA GLN A 374 12.04 -13.06 -4.41
C GLN A 374 12.16 -11.98 -5.50
N THR A 375 12.26 -10.71 -5.11
CA THR A 375 12.44 -9.60 -6.04
C THR A 375 13.81 -9.66 -6.73
N LYS A 376 14.89 -9.99 -6.01
CA LYS A 376 16.21 -10.19 -6.59
C LYS A 376 16.21 -11.35 -7.60
N GLU A 377 15.66 -12.50 -7.21
CA GLU A 377 15.51 -13.65 -8.10
C GLU A 377 14.69 -13.31 -9.36
N PHE A 378 13.67 -12.49 -9.23
CA PHE A 378 12.88 -11.98 -10.35
C PHE A 378 13.73 -11.10 -11.29
N TYR A 379 14.56 -10.19 -10.76
CA TYR A 379 15.50 -9.41 -11.58
C TYR A 379 16.50 -10.31 -12.32
N GLU A 380 17.07 -11.29 -11.64
CA GLU A 380 18.01 -12.26 -12.24
C GLU A 380 17.36 -13.04 -13.42
N GLN A 381 16.06 -13.37 -13.29
CA GLN A 381 15.33 -14.02 -14.39
C GLN A 381 15.14 -13.08 -15.59
N VAL A 382 14.85 -11.80 -15.34
CA VAL A 382 14.74 -10.77 -16.40
C VAL A 382 16.07 -10.62 -17.11
N LEU A 383 17.17 -10.53 -16.38
CA LEU A 383 18.52 -10.38 -16.93
C LEU A 383 18.95 -11.58 -17.77
N LYS A 384 18.63 -12.82 -17.35
CA LYS A 384 18.88 -14.01 -18.19
C LYS A 384 18.22 -13.92 -19.57
N VAL A 385 16.97 -13.43 -19.63
CA VAL A 385 16.27 -13.24 -20.90
C VAL A 385 16.88 -12.09 -21.70
N TYR A 386 17.21 -10.99 -21.03
CA TYR A 386 17.87 -9.85 -21.64
C TYR A 386 19.23 -10.24 -22.22
N ASP A 387 20.04 -11.00 -21.49
CA ASP A 387 21.38 -11.42 -21.91
C ASP A 387 21.39 -12.38 -23.10
N ALA A 388 20.37 -13.20 -23.21
CA ALA A 388 20.17 -14.09 -24.36
C ALA A 388 19.62 -13.35 -25.61
N GLY A 389 19.13 -12.13 -25.47
CA GLY A 389 18.51 -11.36 -26.54
C GLY A 389 19.49 -10.46 -27.29
N SER A 390 19.03 -9.92 -28.43
CA SER A 390 19.78 -8.98 -29.28
C SER A 390 19.49 -7.50 -28.95
N TRP A 391 18.56 -7.23 -28.03
CA TRP A 391 18.18 -5.87 -27.64
C TRP A 391 19.17 -5.33 -26.59
N LYS A 392 20.32 -4.83 -27.03
CA LYS A 392 21.43 -4.34 -26.21
C LYS A 392 21.74 -2.88 -26.52
N PRO A 393 22.42 -2.12 -25.63
CA PRO A 393 23.02 -0.83 -25.99
C PRO A 393 23.93 -0.96 -27.18
N THR A 394 23.90 0.01 -28.09
CA THR A 394 24.80 0.11 -29.26
C THR A 394 26.09 0.74 -28.85
#